data_12ff1962dc0110592f4263bed32ed926
#
_entry.id   12ff1962dc0110592f4263bed32ed926
#
_cell.length_a   1.000
_cell.length_b   1.000
_cell.length_c   1.000
_cell.angle_alpha   90.00
_cell.angle_beta   90.00
_cell.angle_gamma   90.00
#
_symmetry.space_group_name_H-M   'P 1'
#
loop_
_entity.id
_entity.type
_entity.pdbx_description
1 polymer ?
#
loop_
_entity_poly.entity_id
_entity_poly.type
_entity_poly.pdbx_seq_one_letter_code
_entity_poly.pdbx_strand_id
1 'polypeptide(L)'
;DQLIRLKEPNKKDILSNARRITRILINENCNYLEELKTWIISYTKQQNKVYGSKLYNEYDSNHLGVKEIKPIYDQNSKKIDGRIILRNNFDNLLDKYDNLVIFGEDSGKIGDVNQGLEGLQEKYGKERVSDRGIREASIIGEGIGLALRGFRPIAEIQYIDYLLYAIQILSDDLATLHYRTF
;
A
#
# COMPACT_ATOMS: atom_id res chain seq x y z
N ASP A 1 31.35 -2.51 -6.00
CA ASP A 1 31.32 -1.39 -6.97
C ASP A 1 30.05 -1.30 -7.83
N GLN A 2 29.37 -2.42 -8.14
CA GLN A 2 28.12 -2.36 -8.90
C GLN A 2 26.97 -1.78 -8.08
N LEU A 3 26.85 -2.11 -6.79
CA LEU A 3 25.82 -1.53 -5.92
C LEU A 3 26.01 -0.02 -5.72
N ILE A 4 27.26 0.44 -5.63
CA ILE A 4 27.58 1.87 -5.48
C ILE A 4 27.17 2.68 -6.72
N ARG A 5 27.15 2.05 -7.89
CA ARG A 5 26.73 2.71 -9.15
C ARG A 5 25.21 2.83 -9.30
N LEU A 6 24.45 2.04 -8.54
CA LEU A 6 22.99 2.14 -8.49
C LEU A 6 22.60 3.28 -7.55
N LYS A 7 21.85 4.24 -8.03
CA LYS A 7 21.38 5.36 -7.19
C LYS A 7 20.47 4.87 -6.06
N GLU A 8 19.65 3.87 -6.34
CA GLU A 8 18.71 3.25 -5.37
C GLU A 8 18.70 1.73 -5.56
N PRO A 9 19.66 0.98 -4.97
CA PRO A 9 19.68 -0.46 -5.06
C PRO A 9 18.48 -1.07 -4.33
N ASN A 10 17.74 -1.93 -5.01
CA ASN A 10 16.66 -2.67 -4.40
C ASN A 10 17.17 -3.97 -3.72
N LYS A 11 16.28 -4.68 -3.01
CA LYS A 11 16.62 -5.92 -2.28
C LYS A 11 17.17 -7.02 -3.19
N LYS A 12 16.67 -7.13 -4.42
CA LYS A 12 17.17 -8.08 -5.42
C LYS A 12 18.61 -7.76 -5.81
N ASP A 13 18.92 -6.47 -6.02
CA ASP A 13 20.27 -6.04 -6.38
C ASP A 13 21.27 -6.37 -5.28
N ILE A 14 20.90 -6.14 -4.02
CA ILE A 14 21.72 -6.43 -2.85
C ILE A 14 21.99 -7.95 -2.76
N LEU A 15 20.97 -8.80 -2.79
CA LEU A 15 21.13 -10.25 -2.71
C LEU A 15 21.88 -10.84 -3.91
N SER A 16 21.59 -10.36 -5.12
CA SER A 16 22.26 -10.83 -6.34
C SER A 16 23.75 -10.52 -6.31
N ASN A 17 24.13 -9.32 -5.87
CA ASN A 17 25.54 -8.96 -5.70
C ASN A 17 26.23 -9.75 -4.60
N ALA A 18 25.59 -9.92 -3.43
CA ALA A 18 26.12 -10.73 -2.34
C ALA A 18 26.39 -12.18 -2.78
N ARG A 19 25.42 -12.83 -3.43
CA ARG A 19 25.56 -14.18 -3.98
C ARG A 19 26.65 -14.28 -5.08
N ARG A 20 26.79 -13.22 -5.91
CA ARG A 20 27.85 -13.16 -6.91
C ARG A 20 29.23 -13.09 -6.27
N ILE A 21 29.41 -12.26 -5.22
CA ILE A 21 30.66 -12.15 -4.47
C ILE A 21 30.99 -13.50 -3.83
N THR A 22 30.03 -14.17 -3.19
CA THR A 22 30.22 -15.51 -2.62
C THR A 22 30.75 -16.51 -3.64
N ARG A 23 30.20 -16.52 -4.88
CA ARG A 23 30.65 -17.41 -5.95
C ARG A 23 32.07 -17.09 -6.44
N ILE A 24 32.45 -15.82 -6.49
CA ILE A 24 33.82 -15.41 -6.89
C ILE A 24 34.82 -15.85 -5.83
N LEU A 25 34.51 -15.72 -4.55
CA LEU A 25 35.39 -15.98 -3.43
C LEU A 25 35.37 -17.43 -2.95
N ILE A 26 34.61 -18.33 -3.59
CA ILE A 26 34.38 -19.70 -3.05
C ILE A 26 35.66 -20.52 -2.90
N ASN A 27 36.67 -20.26 -3.74
CA ASN A 27 37.96 -20.94 -3.72
C ASN A 27 39.05 -20.08 -3.11
N GLU A 28 38.72 -18.92 -2.56
CA GLU A 28 39.69 -18.00 -1.94
C GLU A 28 39.69 -18.20 -0.41
N ASN A 29 40.87 -18.10 0.18
CA ASN A 29 40.98 -18.12 1.63
C ASN A 29 40.60 -16.75 2.22
N CYS A 30 39.30 -16.50 2.33
CA CYS A 30 38.74 -15.22 2.77
C CYS A 30 37.96 -15.39 4.08
N ASN A 31 38.43 -14.77 5.14
CA ASN A 31 37.83 -14.86 6.48
C ASN A 31 36.38 -14.33 6.54
N TYR A 32 36.03 -13.40 5.65
CA TYR A 32 34.68 -12.81 5.60
C TYR A 32 33.69 -13.60 4.77
N LEU A 33 34.09 -14.68 4.11
CA LEU A 33 33.22 -15.46 3.25
C LEU A 33 32.10 -16.15 4.06
N GLU A 34 32.43 -16.73 5.20
CA GLU A 34 31.43 -17.39 6.07
C GLU A 34 30.44 -16.37 6.71
N GLU A 35 30.96 -15.21 7.07
CA GLU A 35 30.12 -14.12 7.57
C GLU A 35 29.12 -13.67 6.49
N LEU A 36 29.57 -13.48 5.24
CA LEU A 36 28.72 -13.12 4.12
C LEU A 36 27.66 -14.19 3.82
N LYS A 37 28.02 -15.48 3.84
CA LYS A 37 27.07 -16.59 3.69
C LYS A 37 26.00 -16.59 4.77
N THR A 38 26.41 -16.43 6.02
CA THR A 38 25.51 -16.35 7.18
C THR A 38 24.56 -15.17 7.05
N TRP A 39 25.07 -14.03 6.64
CA TRP A 39 24.25 -12.85 6.38
C TRP A 39 23.21 -13.09 5.26
N ILE A 40 23.61 -13.69 4.12
CA ILE A 40 22.70 -14.02 3.02
C ILE A 40 21.56 -14.92 3.51
N ILE A 41 21.87 -15.94 4.30
CA ILE A 41 20.87 -16.87 4.84
C ILE A 41 19.90 -16.14 5.77
N SER A 42 20.40 -15.37 6.72
CA SER A 42 19.58 -14.64 7.70
C SER A 42 18.72 -13.58 7.02
N TYR A 43 19.29 -12.82 6.10
CA TYR A 43 18.56 -11.80 5.34
C TYR A 43 17.47 -12.43 4.46
N THR A 44 17.78 -13.53 3.75
CA THR A 44 16.77 -14.25 2.96
C THR A 44 15.62 -14.75 3.83
N LYS A 45 15.93 -15.36 4.99
CA LYS A 45 14.90 -15.82 5.95
C LYS A 45 14.02 -14.67 6.44
N GLN A 46 14.62 -13.52 6.76
CA GLN A 46 13.88 -12.32 7.16
C GLN A 46 12.96 -11.82 6.04
N GLN A 47 13.47 -11.73 4.81
CA GLN A 47 12.66 -11.28 3.67
C GLN A 47 11.51 -12.25 3.36
N ASN A 48 11.75 -13.54 3.39
CA ASN A 48 10.71 -14.56 3.21
C ASN A 48 9.59 -14.41 4.27
N LYS A 49 9.95 -14.14 5.52
CA LYS A 49 8.96 -13.86 6.56
C LYS A 49 8.12 -12.61 6.25
N VAL A 50 8.74 -11.54 5.76
CA VAL A 50 8.05 -10.29 5.44
C VAL A 50 7.10 -10.46 4.25
N TYR A 51 7.57 -11.10 3.17
CA TYR A 51 6.79 -11.21 1.94
C TYR A 51 5.85 -12.41 1.90
N GLY A 52 6.18 -13.50 2.57
CA GLY A 52 5.36 -14.71 2.59
C GLY A 52 4.33 -14.78 3.72
N SER A 53 4.41 -13.89 4.72
CA SER A 53 3.60 -14.00 5.93
C SER A 53 2.10 -13.80 5.73
N LYS A 54 1.65 -13.26 4.60
CA LYS A 54 0.24 -12.99 4.30
C LYS A 54 -0.25 -13.67 3.03
N LEU A 55 0.51 -14.65 2.54
CA LEU A 55 0.27 -15.26 1.24
C LEU A 55 -1.09 -15.98 1.15
N TYR A 56 -1.46 -16.71 2.20
CA TYR A 56 -2.67 -17.53 2.23
C TYR A 56 -3.75 -16.99 3.15
N ASN A 57 -3.61 -15.78 3.65
CA ASN A 57 -4.60 -15.14 4.52
C ASN A 57 -4.91 -15.93 5.82
N GLU A 58 -3.95 -16.70 6.32
CA GLU A 58 -4.09 -17.59 7.48
C GLU A 58 -3.67 -16.95 8.81
N TYR A 59 -3.25 -15.68 8.78
CA TYR A 59 -2.70 -14.96 9.94
C TYR A 59 -3.76 -14.07 10.60
N ASP A 60 -3.60 -13.80 11.88
CA ASP A 60 -4.50 -12.94 12.68
C ASP A 60 -4.64 -11.52 12.11
N SER A 61 -3.65 -11.06 11.35
CA SER A 61 -3.67 -9.75 10.68
C SER A 61 -4.34 -9.75 9.29
N ASN A 62 -5.00 -10.84 8.90
CA ASN A 62 -5.73 -10.91 7.63
C ASN A 62 -7.00 -10.05 7.66
N HIS A 63 -7.50 -9.67 6.47
CA HIS A 63 -8.68 -8.81 6.36
C HIS A 63 -9.98 -9.48 6.84
N LEU A 64 -10.06 -10.82 6.87
CA LEU A 64 -11.21 -11.56 7.39
C LEU A 64 -11.24 -11.60 8.92
N GLY A 65 -10.08 -11.34 9.57
CA GLY A 65 -9.96 -11.29 11.03
C GLY A 65 -10.30 -9.93 11.63
N VAL A 66 -10.66 -8.92 10.82
CA VAL A 66 -11.02 -7.59 11.33
C VAL A 66 -12.33 -7.67 12.10
N LYS A 67 -12.29 -7.31 13.38
CA LYS A 67 -13.48 -7.30 14.22
C LYS A 67 -14.42 -6.16 13.85
N GLU A 68 -15.70 -6.48 13.71
CA GLU A 68 -16.73 -5.48 13.54
C GLU A 68 -16.83 -4.60 14.79
N ILE A 69 -16.81 -3.28 14.61
CA ILE A 69 -17.12 -2.31 15.65
C ILE A 69 -18.50 -1.74 15.34
N LYS A 70 -19.50 -2.17 16.11
CA LYS A 70 -20.88 -1.72 15.91
C LYS A 70 -21.07 -0.28 16.39
N PRO A 71 -21.83 0.53 15.65
CA PRO A 71 -22.16 1.88 16.10
C PRO A 71 -23.02 1.83 17.38
N ILE A 72 -22.78 2.78 18.26
CA ILE A 72 -23.58 2.97 19.49
C ILE A 72 -24.46 4.19 19.29
N TYR A 73 -25.76 3.98 19.37
CA TYR A 73 -26.76 5.05 19.28
C TYR A 73 -27.44 5.21 20.63
N ASP A 74 -27.65 6.46 21.03
CA ASP A 74 -28.55 6.77 22.15
C ASP A 74 -29.75 7.60 21.68
N GLN A 75 -30.76 7.76 22.54
CA GLN A 75 -31.98 8.49 22.20
C GLN A 75 -31.73 9.99 21.93
N ASN A 76 -30.63 10.54 22.44
CA ASN A 76 -30.26 11.94 22.32
C ASN A 76 -29.23 12.20 21.21
N SER A 77 -28.83 11.16 20.47
CA SER A 77 -27.86 11.29 19.36
C SER A 77 -28.41 12.24 18.28
N LYS A 78 -27.61 13.25 17.95
CA LYS A 78 -27.96 14.21 16.91
C LYS A 78 -27.98 13.52 15.55
N LYS A 79 -29.08 13.67 14.81
CA LYS A 79 -29.14 13.25 13.41
C LYS A 79 -28.37 14.26 12.56
N ILE A 80 -27.41 13.76 11.79
CA ILE A 80 -26.60 14.53 10.85
C ILE A 80 -26.54 13.81 9.51
N ASP A 81 -26.19 14.53 8.46
CA ASP A 81 -25.99 13.97 7.13
C ASP A 81 -24.83 12.95 7.13
N GLY A 82 -25.03 11.81 6.47
CA GLY A 82 -24.02 10.74 6.38
C GLY A 82 -22.70 11.20 5.77
N ARG A 83 -22.74 12.12 4.78
CA ARG A 83 -21.53 12.69 4.19
C ARG A 83 -20.64 13.41 5.22
N ILE A 84 -21.23 14.06 6.23
CA ILE A 84 -20.50 14.74 7.30
C ILE A 84 -19.77 13.70 8.19
N ILE A 85 -20.39 12.55 8.44
CA ILE A 85 -19.77 11.46 9.18
C ILE A 85 -18.54 10.93 8.41
N LEU A 86 -18.71 10.67 7.10
CA LEU A 86 -17.62 10.22 6.23
C LEU A 86 -16.48 11.22 6.19
N ARG A 87 -16.80 12.49 5.93
CA ARG A 87 -15.83 13.58 5.88
C ARG A 87 -15.02 13.68 7.18
N ASN A 88 -15.69 13.64 8.32
CA ASN A 88 -15.02 13.73 9.63
C ASN A 88 -14.15 12.48 9.89
N ASN A 89 -14.58 11.30 9.44
CA ASN A 89 -13.77 10.09 9.54
C ASN A 89 -12.50 10.19 8.69
N PHE A 90 -12.59 10.64 7.44
CA PHE A 90 -11.42 10.84 6.58
C PHE A 90 -10.50 11.95 7.10
N ASP A 91 -11.05 13.00 7.67
CA ASP A 91 -10.28 14.05 8.35
C ASP A 91 -9.42 13.47 9.50
N ASN A 92 -10.04 12.67 10.37
CA ASN A 92 -9.34 11.99 11.46
C ASN A 92 -8.28 10.98 10.96
N LEU A 93 -8.55 10.27 9.88
CA LEU A 93 -7.59 9.33 9.29
C LEU A 93 -6.39 10.04 8.68
N LEU A 94 -6.61 11.16 7.98
CA LEU A 94 -5.55 11.98 7.41
C LEU A 94 -4.68 12.64 8.49
N ASP A 95 -5.29 13.06 9.61
CA ASP A 95 -4.56 13.60 10.77
C ASP A 95 -3.71 12.52 11.45
N LYS A 96 -4.24 11.32 11.56
CA LYS A 96 -3.59 10.18 12.25
C LYS A 96 -2.44 9.56 11.47
N TYR A 97 -2.53 9.50 10.12
CA TYR A 97 -1.60 8.78 9.27
C TYR A 97 -0.95 9.69 8.23
N ASP A 98 0.31 10.04 8.42
CA ASP A 98 1.05 10.92 7.50
C ASP A 98 1.22 10.32 6.09
N ASN A 99 1.25 8.98 5.98
CA ASN A 99 1.37 8.25 4.72
C ASN A 99 0.02 7.89 4.08
N LEU A 100 -1.11 8.38 4.62
CA LEU A 100 -2.42 8.20 4.00
C LEU A 100 -2.61 9.21 2.88
N VAL A 101 -3.06 8.72 1.72
CA VAL A 101 -3.40 9.54 0.56
C VAL A 101 -4.78 9.11 0.04
N ILE A 102 -5.59 10.08 -0.37
CA ILE A 102 -6.94 9.86 -0.92
C ILE A 102 -6.98 10.46 -2.32
N PHE A 103 -7.42 9.71 -3.29
CA PHE A 103 -7.52 10.19 -4.67
C PHE A 103 -8.56 9.40 -5.46
N GLY A 104 -9.11 10.06 -6.46
CA GLY A 104 -10.11 9.51 -7.36
C GLY A 104 -10.61 10.59 -8.30
N GLU A 105 -11.65 10.32 -9.05
CA GLU A 105 -12.33 11.31 -9.86
C GLU A 105 -13.07 12.28 -8.94
N ASP A 106 -12.80 13.58 -9.08
CA ASP A 106 -13.40 14.66 -8.28
C ASP A 106 -13.20 14.55 -6.75
N SER A 107 -12.31 13.68 -6.27
CA SER A 107 -12.05 13.49 -4.84
C SER A 107 -11.37 14.69 -4.19
N GLY A 108 -10.67 15.51 -4.98
CA GLY A 108 -9.84 16.62 -4.50
C GLY A 108 -10.61 17.92 -4.31
N LYS A 109 -10.71 18.74 -5.37
CA LYS A 109 -11.19 20.12 -5.25
C LYS A 109 -12.64 20.23 -4.79
N ILE A 110 -13.52 19.42 -5.32
CA ILE A 110 -14.95 19.44 -4.93
C ILE A 110 -15.27 18.51 -3.76
N GLY A 111 -14.33 17.60 -3.42
CA GLY A 111 -14.46 16.71 -2.27
C GLY A 111 -15.41 15.53 -2.49
N ASP A 112 -15.30 14.86 -3.63
CA ASP A 112 -16.16 13.85 -4.24
C ASP A 112 -17.56 14.36 -4.64
N VAL A 113 -18.26 13.61 -5.47
CA VAL A 113 -19.61 13.96 -5.97
C VAL A 113 -20.67 14.03 -4.85
N ASN A 114 -20.46 13.32 -3.74
CA ASN A 114 -21.31 13.33 -2.56
C ASN A 114 -20.77 14.22 -1.43
N GLN A 115 -19.63 14.89 -1.66
CA GLN A 115 -18.97 15.79 -0.72
C GLN A 115 -18.52 15.13 0.60
N GLY A 116 -18.21 13.84 0.56
CA GLY A 116 -17.63 13.11 1.70
C GLY A 116 -16.17 13.47 1.99
N LEU A 117 -15.52 14.21 1.09
CA LEU A 117 -14.14 14.70 1.20
C LEU A 117 -14.05 16.23 1.17
N GLU A 118 -15.18 16.94 1.26
CA GLU A 118 -15.25 18.40 1.12
C GLU A 118 -14.25 19.12 2.04
N GLY A 119 -13.44 20.03 1.45
CA GLY A 119 -12.44 20.84 2.15
C GLY A 119 -11.18 20.09 2.60
N LEU A 120 -11.08 18.78 2.42
CA LEU A 120 -9.90 18.01 2.86
C LEU A 120 -8.67 18.29 2.00
N GLN A 121 -8.84 18.54 0.69
CA GLN A 121 -7.71 18.96 -0.15
C GLN A 121 -7.15 20.33 0.29
N GLU A 122 -7.99 21.27 0.66
CA GLU A 122 -7.56 22.58 1.14
C GLU A 122 -6.78 22.45 2.46
N LYS A 123 -7.23 21.56 3.35
CA LYS A 123 -6.60 21.32 4.65
C LYS A 123 -5.28 20.56 4.58
N TYR A 124 -5.21 19.51 3.79
CA TYR A 124 -4.08 18.55 3.76
C TYR A 124 -3.18 18.67 2.53
N GLY A 125 -3.57 19.46 1.54
CA GLY A 125 -2.82 19.67 0.32
C GLY A 125 -3.13 18.66 -0.79
N LYS A 126 -2.77 19.05 -2.02
CA LYS A 126 -3.02 18.27 -3.25
C LYS A 126 -2.23 16.96 -3.32
N GLU A 127 -1.12 16.86 -2.57
CA GLU A 127 -0.32 15.63 -2.50
C GLU A 127 -1.04 14.53 -1.71
N ARG A 128 -1.91 14.91 -0.79
CA ARG A 128 -2.60 13.97 0.09
C ARG A 128 -4.06 13.72 -0.29
N VAL A 129 -4.73 14.71 -0.87
CA VAL A 129 -6.11 14.59 -1.35
C VAL A 129 -6.18 15.18 -2.75
N SER A 130 -6.43 14.34 -3.77
CA SER A 130 -6.23 14.77 -5.15
C SER A 130 -7.21 14.18 -6.15
N ASP A 131 -7.44 14.95 -7.22
CA ASP A 131 -8.24 14.53 -8.35
C ASP A 131 -7.44 13.62 -9.29
N ARG A 132 -8.13 12.72 -9.96
CA ARG A 132 -7.60 11.90 -11.06
C ARG A 132 -8.51 11.99 -12.28
N GLY A 133 -7.98 11.60 -13.43
CA GLY A 133 -8.77 11.47 -14.64
C GLY A 133 -9.77 10.32 -14.56
N ILE A 134 -10.79 10.38 -15.39
CA ILE A 134 -11.87 9.38 -15.50
C ILE A 134 -11.31 8.07 -16.08
N ARG A 135 -10.72 7.25 -15.23
CA ARG A 135 -10.18 5.94 -15.59
C ARG A 135 -9.95 5.07 -14.36
N GLU A 136 -10.90 4.27 -14.01
CA GLU A 136 -10.94 3.45 -12.80
C GLU A 136 -9.78 2.45 -12.73
N ALA A 137 -9.42 1.85 -13.87
CA ALA A 137 -8.25 0.97 -13.95
C ALA A 137 -6.96 1.68 -13.54
N SER A 138 -6.78 2.95 -13.93
CA SER A 138 -5.61 3.73 -13.55
C SER A 138 -5.65 4.15 -12.08
N ILE A 139 -6.83 4.51 -11.56
CA ILE A 139 -7.02 4.87 -10.14
C ILE A 139 -6.64 3.68 -9.25
N ILE A 140 -7.15 2.48 -9.54
CA ILE A 140 -6.80 1.28 -8.78
C ILE A 140 -5.32 0.89 -8.97
N GLY A 141 -4.80 0.97 -10.20
CA GLY A 141 -3.39 0.69 -10.48
C GLY A 141 -2.43 1.62 -9.73
N GLU A 142 -2.75 2.92 -9.64
CA GLU A 142 -2.01 3.88 -8.83
C GLU A 142 -2.07 3.51 -7.34
N GLY A 143 -3.24 3.11 -6.84
CA GLY A 143 -3.41 2.63 -5.47
C GLY A 143 -2.49 1.46 -5.15
N ILE A 144 -2.42 0.46 -6.05
CA ILE A 144 -1.50 -0.68 -5.91
C ILE A 144 -0.04 -0.19 -5.85
N GLY A 145 0.35 0.68 -6.77
CA GLY A 145 1.71 1.22 -6.83
C GLY A 145 2.10 2.00 -5.58
N LEU A 146 1.23 2.86 -5.07
CA LEU A 146 1.43 3.62 -3.83
C LEU A 146 1.54 2.70 -2.61
N ALA A 147 0.68 1.67 -2.51
CA ALA A 147 0.74 0.70 -1.42
C ALA A 147 2.08 -0.06 -1.42
N LEU A 148 2.60 -0.45 -2.59
CA LEU A 148 3.91 -1.07 -2.74
C LEU A 148 5.07 -0.15 -2.30
N ARG A 149 4.87 1.16 -2.35
CA ARG A 149 5.83 2.17 -1.89
C ARG A 149 5.65 2.53 -0.40
N GLY A 150 4.74 1.90 0.32
CA GLY A 150 4.53 2.08 1.76
C GLY A 150 3.51 3.15 2.12
N PHE A 151 2.79 3.70 1.15
CA PHE A 151 1.63 4.56 1.42
C PHE A 151 0.40 3.75 1.83
N ARG A 152 -0.59 4.43 2.38
CA ARG A 152 -1.94 3.92 2.67
C ARG A 152 -2.92 4.60 1.71
N PRO A 153 -3.06 4.09 0.47
CA PRO A 153 -3.94 4.72 -0.50
C PRO A 153 -5.41 4.39 -0.25
N ILE A 154 -6.25 5.40 -0.38
CA ILE A 154 -7.69 5.25 -0.58
C ILE A 154 -7.95 5.68 -2.01
N ALA A 155 -8.15 4.72 -2.89
CA ALA A 155 -8.44 4.91 -4.29
C ALA A 155 -9.96 4.89 -4.47
N GLU A 156 -10.56 6.05 -4.69
CA GLU A 156 -11.99 6.22 -4.79
C GLU A 156 -12.50 5.91 -6.20
N ILE A 157 -13.55 5.11 -6.26
CA ILE A 157 -14.40 4.95 -7.45
C ILE A 157 -15.76 5.56 -7.13
N GLN A 158 -16.17 6.57 -7.89
CA GLN A 158 -17.37 7.38 -7.61
C GLN A 158 -18.65 6.57 -7.40
N TYR A 159 -18.87 5.55 -8.25
CA TYR A 159 -20.04 4.68 -8.21
C TYR A 159 -19.64 3.23 -8.42
N ILE A 160 -20.29 2.32 -7.69
CA ILE A 160 -20.02 0.88 -7.76
C ILE A 160 -20.14 0.31 -9.18
N ASP A 161 -21.00 0.88 -10.02
CA ASP A 161 -21.16 0.45 -11.41
C ASP A 161 -19.89 0.61 -12.24
N TYR A 162 -19.08 1.62 -11.93
CA TYR A 162 -17.82 1.89 -12.63
C TYR A 162 -16.67 0.97 -12.20
N LEU A 163 -16.83 0.25 -11.09
CA LEU A 163 -15.85 -0.73 -10.65
C LEU A 163 -15.56 -1.81 -11.69
N LEU A 164 -16.51 -2.09 -12.59
CA LEU A 164 -16.34 -3.02 -13.69
C LEU A 164 -15.15 -2.67 -14.58
N TYR A 165 -14.84 -1.38 -14.75
CA TYR A 165 -13.68 -0.92 -15.54
C TYR A 165 -12.33 -1.17 -14.87
N ALA A 166 -12.32 -1.51 -13.60
CA ALA A 166 -11.11 -1.84 -12.82
C ALA A 166 -11.06 -3.30 -12.39
N ILE A 167 -12.06 -4.13 -12.70
CA ILE A 167 -12.18 -5.48 -12.16
C ILE A 167 -11.00 -6.37 -12.52
N GLN A 168 -10.45 -6.22 -13.72
CA GLN A 168 -9.27 -6.95 -14.15
C GLN A 168 -8.07 -6.61 -13.26
N ILE A 169 -7.82 -5.35 -12.99
CA ILE A 169 -6.71 -4.90 -12.13
C ILE A 169 -6.89 -5.41 -10.70
N LEU A 170 -8.13 -5.46 -10.22
CA LEU A 170 -8.43 -6.00 -8.89
C LEU A 170 -8.22 -7.52 -8.82
N SER A 171 -8.71 -8.27 -9.81
CA SER A 171 -8.65 -9.74 -9.82
C SER A 171 -7.27 -10.28 -10.18
N ASP A 172 -6.63 -9.72 -11.21
CA ASP A 172 -5.40 -10.25 -11.74
C ASP A 172 -4.15 -9.66 -11.08
N ASP A 173 -4.17 -8.35 -10.80
CA ASP A 173 -3.01 -7.70 -10.22
C ASP A 173 -3.09 -7.63 -8.69
N LEU A 174 -4.10 -6.98 -8.12
CA LEU A 174 -4.17 -6.77 -6.67
C LEU A 174 -4.32 -8.10 -5.92
N ALA A 175 -5.28 -8.93 -6.31
CA ALA A 175 -5.58 -10.17 -5.58
C ALA A 175 -4.44 -11.19 -5.64
N THR A 176 -3.62 -11.19 -6.70
CA THR A 176 -2.54 -12.15 -6.90
C THR A 176 -1.15 -11.62 -6.60
N LEU A 177 -1.02 -10.35 -6.23
CA LEU A 177 0.26 -9.66 -6.09
C LEU A 177 1.22 -10.39 -5.13
N HIS A 178 0.77 -10.74 -3.93
CA HIS A 178 1.59 -11.47 -2.97
C HIS A 178 2.06 -12.83 -3.50
N TYR A 179 1.16 -13.57 -4.12
CA TYR A 179 1.48 -14.87 -4.69
C TYR A 179 2.52 -14.79 -5.81
N ARG A 180 2.41 -13.79 -6.69
CA ARG A 180 3.29 -13.65 -7.86
C ARG A 180 4.65 -13.02 -7.54
N THR A 181 4.76 -12.24 -6.47
CA THR A 181 5.97 -11.48 -6.13
C THR A 181 6.77 -12.06 -4.96
N PHE A 182 6.32 -13.16 -4.39
CA PHE A 182 6.98 -13.90 -3.33
C PHE A 182 8.33 -14.52 -3.73
#